data_f3e29907b51696be178acf19e47b48f7
#
_entry.id   f3e29907b51696be178acf19e47b48f7
#
_cell.length_a   1.000
_cell.length_b   1.000
_cell.length_c   1.000
_cell.angle_alpha   90.00
_cell.angle_beta   90.00
_cell.angle_gamma   90.00
#
_symmetry.space_group_name_H-M   'P 1'
#
loop_
_entity.id
_entity.type
_entity.pdbx_description
1 polymer ?
#
loop_
_entity_poly.entity_id
_entity_poly.type
_entity_poly.pdbx_seq_one_letter_code
_entity_poly.pdbx_strand_id
1 'polypeptide(L)'
;MRLVQLTLTGLCVMLVVSVAIAKDQNVEKQMDPQAMMEAYQKLATPGEPHKLFASLAGSWTTRTKEWMEPGKPPTEATGSADMKMLLGGRFLQQEFNGTMMGQSYSGVGITAYDNLRKKYVSTWIDTMGTGIFTMEGTARAPMARPSRWRGGTLNWTEGT
;
A
#
# COMPACT_ATOMS: atom_id res chain seq x y z
N MET A 1 17.92 11.57 88.56
CA MET A 1 16.87 11.67 89.51
C MET A 1 15.54 11.67 88.84
N ARG A 2 14.65 10.74 89.27
CA ARG A 2 13.27 10.49 88.93
C ARG A 2 13.00 10.09 87.43
N LEU A 3 13.01 8.79 87.20
CA LEU A 3 12.29 8.10 86.09
C LEU A 3 10.76 8.33 86.25
N VAL A 4 10.11 8.70 85.17
CA VAL A 4 8.66 8.52 85.03
C VAL A 4 8.44 7.61 83.84
N GLN A 5 8.09 6.38 84.17
CA GLN A 5 7.56 5.45 83.14
C GLN A 5 6.08 5.80 82.93
N LEU A 6 5.71 6.14 81.74
CA LEU A 6 4.33 6.15 81.30
C LEU A 6 4.14 5.02 80.28
N THR A 7 3.52 3.96 80.73
CA THR A 7 2.99 2.92 79.87
C THR A 7 1.68 3.40 79.25
N LEU A 8 1.65 3.65 77.98
CA LEU A 8 0.43 3.93 77.24
C LEU A 8 0.16 2.75 76.31
N THR A 9 -0.72 1.85 76.76
CA THR A 9 -1.30 0.80 75.96
C THR A 9 -2.27 1.42 74.96
N GLY A 10 -1.78 1.72 73.77
CA GLY A 10 -2.60 2.12 72.63
C GLY A 10 -2.92 0.92 71.77
N LEU A 11 -4.14 0.46 71.86
CA LEU A 11 -4.73 -0.55 71.02
C LEU A 11 -4.88 0.04 69.59
N CYS A 12 -3.88 -0.20 68.76
CA CYS A 12 -3.95 0.19 67.35
C CYS A 12 -4.73 -0.88 66.56
N VAL A 13 -6.02 -0.63 66.39
CA VAL A 13 -6.86 -1.44 65.49
C VAL A 13 -6.38 -1.16 64.10
N MET A 14 -5.55 -2.05 63.55
CA MET A 14 -5.18 -2.04 62.12
C MET A 14 -6.41 -2.45 61.31
N LEU A 15 -7.09 -1.44 60.79
CA LEU A 15 -8.11 -1.66 59.78
C LEU A 15 -7.37 -2.00 58.49
N VAL A 16 -7.21 -3.30 58.21
CA VAL A 16 -6.69 -3.79 56.94
C VAL A 16 -7.78 -3.54 55.87
N VAL A 17 -7.74 -2.42 55.24
CA VAL A 17 -8.52 -2.14 54.04
C VAL A 17 -7.87 -2.99 52.93
N SER A 18 -8.40 -4.19 52.73
CA SER A 18 -8.09 -5.00 51.54
C SER A 18 -8.68 -4.27 50.32
N VAL A 19 -7.90 -3.41 49.70
CA VAL A 19 -8.21 -2.93 48.35
C VAL A 19 -8.05 -4.14 47.45
N ALA A 20 -9.15 -4.79 47.12
CA ALA A 20 -9.23 -5.73 46.05
C ALA A 20 -8.98 -4.91 44.76
N ILE A 21 -7.72 -4.82 44.34
CA ILE A 21 -7.38 -4.43 42.98
C ILE A 21 -7.98 -5.53 42.11
N ALA A 22 -9.18 -5.29 41.61
CA ALA A 22 -9.70 -6.05 40.49
C ALA A 22 -8.70 -5.83 39.34
N LYS A 23 -7.78 -6.76 39.19
CA LYS A 23 -6.91 -6.88 38.05
C LYS A 23 -7.86 -7.13 36.90
N ASP A 24 -8.20 -6.07 36.21
CA ASP A 24 -8.90 -6.15 34.93
C ASP A 24 -7.96 -6.97 34.02
N GLN A 25 -8.20 -8.26 34.02
CA GLN A 25 -7.57 -9.19 33.11
C GLN A 25 -8.23 -8.99 31.76
N ASN A 26 -7.99 -7.82 31.17
CA ASN A 26 -8.02 -7.68 29.75
C ASN A 26 -6.84 -8.51 29.25
N VAL A 27 -7.03 -9.81 29.24
CA VAL A 27 -6.15 -10.76 28.59
C VAL A 27 -6.23 -10.35 27.13
N GLU A 28 -5.30 -9.50 26.69
CA GLU A 28 -4.98 -9.40 25.28
C GLU A 28 -4.84 -10.84 24.81
N LYS A 29 -5.82 -11.27 24.05
CA LYS A 29 -5.89 -12.64 23.53
C LYS A 29 -4.68 -12.75 22.60
N GLN A 30 -3.56 -13.18 23.19
CA GLN A 30 -2.31 -13.35 22.49
C GLN A 30 -2.60 -14.32 21.36
N MET A 31 -2.56 -13.81 20.13
CA MET A 31 -2.89 -14.61 18.95
C MET A 31 -1.87 -15.74 18.86
N ASP A 32 -2.33 -16.97 18.67
CA ASP A 32 -1.47 -18.12 18.49
C ASP A 32 -0.43 -17.81 17.38
N PRO A 33 0.87 -17.99 17.65
CA PRO A 33 1.92 -17.73 16.68
C PRO A 33 1.71 -18.43 15.33
N GLN A 34 1.15 -19.63 15.33
CA GLN A 34 0.82 -20.37 14.11
C GLN A 34 -0.31 -19.69 13.34
N ALA A 35 -1.39 -19.31 14.01
CA ALA A 35 -2.50 -18.60 13.39
C ALA A 35 -2.07 -17.23 12.82
N MET A 36 -1.15 -16.55 13.52
CA MET A 36 -0.55 -15.31 13.03
C MET A 36 0.27 -15.54 11.75
N MET A 37 1.10 -16.58 11.72
CA MET A 37 1.89 -16.92 10.54
C MET A 37 1.02 -17.27 9.34
N GLU A 38 -0.04 -18.06 9.55
CA GLU A 38 -1.02 -18.40 8.50
C GLU A 38 -1.71 -17.14 7.94
N ALA A 39 -2.08 -16.20 8.82
CA ALA A 39 -2.66 -14.91 8.41
C ALA A 39 -1.68 -14.10 7.56
N TYR A 40 -0.41 -14.01 7.95
CA TYR A 40 0.63 -13.35 7.15
C TYR A 40 0.83 -14.02 5.80
N GLN A 41 0.91 -15.34 5.75
CA GLN A 41 1.05 -16.09 4.50
C GLN A 41 -0.12 -15.83 3.55
N LYS A 42 -1.35 -15.81 4.06
CA LYS A 42 -2.55 -15.48 3.29
C LYS A 42 -2.50 -14.08 2.70
N LEU A 43 -2.07 -13.10 3.51
CA LEU A 43 -1.92 -11.71 3.04
C LEU A 43 -0.77 -11.55 2.03
N ALA A 44 0.31 -12.31 2.19
CA ALA A 44 1.45 -12.27 1.30
C ALA A 44 1.26 -13.05 -0.02
N THR A 45 0.19 -13.82 -0.16
CA THR A 45 -0.05 -14.65 -1.35
C THR A 45 -0.66 -13.83 -2.48
N PRO A 46 -0.06 -13.82 -3.69
CA PRO A 46 -0.64 -13.19 -4.86
C PRO A 46 -2.00 -13.80 -5.23
N GLY A 47 -2.99 -12.94 -5.51
CA GLY A 47 -4.34 -13.32 -5.91
C GLY A 47 -4.72 -12.79 -7.31
N GLU A 48 -6.02 -12.67 -7.60
CA GLU A 48 -6.53 -12.21 -8.90
C GLU A 48 -5.96 -10.85 -9.38
N PRO A 49 -5.81 -9.81 -8.51
CA PRO A 49 -5.19 -8.56 -8.95
C PRO A 49 -3.76 -8.74 -9.47
N HIS A 50 -3.02 -9.70 -8.92
CA HIS A 50 -1.66 -9.98 -9.33
C HIS A 50 -1.58 -10.74 -10.67
N LYS A 51 -2.61 -11.50 -11.02
CA LYS A 51 -2.73 -12.11 -12.36
C LYS A 51 -2.92 -11.04 -13.44
N LEU A 52 -3.67 -9.97 -13.13
CA LEU A 52 -3.77 -8.81 -14.01
C LEU A 52 -2.39 -8.19 -14.24
N PHE A 53 -1.60 -7.97 -13.17
CA PHE A 53 -0.24 -7.44 -13.30
C PHE A 53 0.64 -8.35 -14.18
N ALA A 54 0.57 -9.66 -13.97
CA ALA A 54 1.31 -10.62 -14.78
C ALA A 54 0.93 -10.54 -16.27
N SER A 55 -0.32 -10.23 -16.59
CA SER A 55 -0.77 -10.05 -17.98
C SER A 55 -0.25 -8.78 -18.65
N LEU A 56 0.25 -7.82 -17.87
CA LEU A 56 0.85 -6.58 -18.35
C LEU A 56 2.38 -6.67 -18.48
N ALA A 57 3.01 -7.73 -17.96
CA ALA A 57 4.44 -7.91 -18.07
C ALA A 57 4.88 -8.06 -19.53
N GLY A 58 5.98 -7.41 -19.90
CA GLY A 58 6.53 -7.37 -21.25
C GLY A 58 6.93 -5.98 -21.69
N SER A 59 7.35 -5.88 -22.96
CA SER A 59 7.74 -4.60 -23.58
C SER A 59 6.61 -4.08 -24.45
N TRP A 60 6.34 -2.77 -24.33
CA TRP A 60 5.21 -2.09 -24.94
C TRP A 60 5.66 -0.84 -25.67
N THR A 61 5.08 -0.58 -26.83
CA THR A 61 5.10 0.75 -27.46
C THR A 61 3.89 1.53 -26.94
N THR A 62 4.11 2.74 -26.45
CA THR A 62 3.04 3.62 -25.93
C THR A 62 2.75 4.75 -26.90
N ARG A 63 1.48 5.15 -26.98
CA ARG A 63 1.05 6.37 -27.64
C ARG A 63 0.18 7.14 -26.65
N THR A 64 0.62 8.35 -26.29
CA THR A 64 -0.08 9.23 -25.36
C THR A 64 -0.75 10.35 -26.16
N LYS A 65 -1.97 10.71 -25.77
CA LYS A 65 -2.69 11.88 -26.28
C LYS A 65 -3.05 12.76 -25.10
N GLU A 66 -2.59 14.02 -25.14
CA GLU A 66 -2.80 14.98 -24.06
C GLU A 66 -3.62 16.18 -24.58
N TRP A 67 -4.76 16.42 -23.96
CA TRP A 67 -5.62 17.58 -24.23
C TRP A 67 -5.31 18.68 -23.20
N MET A 68 -4.48 19.64 -23.59
CA MET A 68 -4.10 20.77 -22.72
C MET A 68 -5.22 21.81 -22.59
N GLU A 69 -6.10 21.90 -23.58
CA GLU A 69 -7.21 22.86 -23.60
C GLU A 69 -8.48 22.19 -24.20
N PRO A 70 -9.67 22.45 -23.62
CA PRO A 70 -10.93 21.96 -24.17
C PRO A 70 -11.12 22.42 -25.62
N GLY A 71 -11.49 21.49 -26.51
CA GLY A 71 -11.78 21.80 -27.93
C GLY A 71 -10.56 21.96 -28.84
N LYS A 72 -9.35 21.86 -28.32
CA LYS A 72 -8.13 21.82 -29.17
C LYS A 72 -7.70 20.37 -29.45
N PRO A 73 -7.01 20.13 -30.57
CA PRO A 73 -6.44 18.81 -30.85
C PRO A 73 -5.41 18.43 -29.77
N PRO A 74 -5.30 17.14 -29.45
CA PRO A 74 -4.34 16.67 -28.47
C PRO A 74 -2.91 16.77 -29.01
N THR A 75 -1.96 16.98 -28.12
CA THR A 75 -0.56 16.69 -28.37
C THR A 75 -0.35 15.18 -28.31
N GLU A 76 0.32 14.62 -29.30
CA GLU A 76 0.64 13.19 -29.35
C GLU A 76 2.12 12.95 -29.04
N ALA A 77 2.40 11.95 -28.22
CA ALA A 77 3.74 11.49 -27.91
C ALA A 77 3.81 9.96 -28.04
N THR A 78 4.99 9.45 -28.35
CA THR A 78 5.28 8.02 -28.37
C THR A 78 6.39 7.69 -27.38
N GLY A 79 6.39 6.47 -26.89
CA GLY A 79 7.40 6.00 -25.96
C GLY A 79 7.44 4.48 -25.92
N SER A 80 8.23 3.95 -25.01
CA SER A 80 8.30 2.55 -24.67
C SER A 80 8.05 2.35 -23.18
N ALA A 81 7.48 1.21 -22.81
CA ALA A 81 7.34 0.81 -21.43
C ALA A 81 7.75 -0.66 -21.29
N ASP A 82 8.68 -0.93 -20.39
CA ASP A 82 9.04 -2.28 -20.00
C ASP A 82 8.45 -2.58 -18.63
N MET A 83 7.67 -3.66 -18.57
CA MET A 83 6.97 -4.05 -17.35
C MET A 83 7.42 -5.43 -16.91
N LYS A 84 7.76 -5.58 -15.62
CA LYS A 84 8.20 -6.86 -15.06
C LYS A 84 7.60 -7.11 -13.68
N MET A 85 7.31 -8.39 -13.42
CA MET A 85 6.88 -8.82 -12.09
C MET A 85 8.07 -8.90 -11.14
N LEU A 86 7.89 -8.42 -9.92
CA LEU A 86 8.89 -8.46 -8.86
C LEU A 86 8.44 -9.37 -7.71
N LEU A 87 9.41 -9.83 -6.92
CA LEU A 87 9.25 -10.55 -5.65
C LEU A 87 8.21 -11.68 -5.75
N GLY A 88 8.39 -12.55 -6.74
CA GLY A 88 7.52 -13.72 -6.93
C GLY A 88 6.07 -13.35 -7.29
N GLY A 89 5.89 -12.34 -8.14
CA GLY A 89 4.58 -11.97 -8.66
C GLY A 89 3.73 -11.05 -7.78
N ARG A 90 4.34 -10.37 -6.81
CA ARG A 90 3.63 -9.48 -5.87
C ARG A 90 3.49 -8.06 -6.35
N PHE A 91 4.43 -7.58 -7.16
CA PHE A 91 4.49 -6.20 -7.62
C PHE A 91 4.74 -6.16 -9.12
N LEU A 92 4.24 -5.12 -9.77
CA LEU A 92 4.56 -4.79 -11.15
C LEU A 92 5.46 -3.57 -11.16
N GLN A 93 6.67 -3.69 -11.66
CA GLN A 93 7.54 -2.56 -11.99
C GLN A 93 7.29 -2.16 -13.43
N GLN A 94 7.24 -0.86 -13.69
CA GLN A 94 7.21 -0.26 -15.01
C GLN A 94 8.41 0.68 -15.15
N GLU A 95 9.13 0.56 -16.26
CA GLU A 95 10.12 1.52 -16.72
C GLU A 95 9.60 2.15 -18.02
N PHE A 96 9.49 3.46 -18.04
CA PHE A 96 9.00 4.20 -19.20
C PHE A 96 10.08 5.11 -19.77
N ASN A 97 10.17 5.18 -21.11
CA ASN A 97 11.00 6.10 -21.84
C ASN A 97 10.22 6.67 -23.02
N GLY A 98 10.27 8.00 -23.19
CA GLY A 98 9.54 8.67 -24.25
C GLY A 98 9.78 10.16 -24.28
N THR A 99 8.77 10.91 -24.73
CA THR A 99 8.79 12.37 -24.72
C THR A 99 7.57 12.91 -24.00
N MET A 100 7.74 14.02 -23.30
CA MET A 100 6.68 14.78 -22.67
C MET A 100 6.93 16.25 -22.96
N MET A 101 5.94 16.97 -23.51
CA MET A 101 6.08 18.38 -23.94
C MET A 101 7.32 18.64 -24.86
N GLY A 102 7.65 17.65 -25.70
CA GLY A 102 8.81 17.75 -26.60
C GLY A 102 10.17 17.51 -25.95
N GLN A 103 10.22 17.21 -24.66
CA GLN A 103 11.44 16.90 -23.92
C GLN A 103 11.57 15.39 -23.68
N SER A 104 12.81 14.90 -23.57
CA SER A 104 13.06 13.51 -23.16
C SER A 104 12.52 13.29 -21.76
N TYR A 105 11.77 12.21 -21.59
CA TYR A 105 11.11 11.85 -20.35
C TYR A 105 11.36 10.38 -20.05
N SER A 106 11.76 10.10 -18.80
CA SER A 106 11.91 8.73 -18.30
C SER A 106 11.33 8.65 -16.91
N GLY A 107 10.69 7.53 -16.60
CA GLY A 107 10.10 7.31 -15.30
C GLY A 107 10.09 5.85 -14.92
N VAL A 108 10.00 5.60 -13.62
CA VAL A 108 9.90 4.27 -13.02
C VAL A 108 8.75 4.25 -12.03
N GLY A 109 7.92 3.23 -12.12
CA GLY A 109 6.81 3.02 -11.20
C GLY A 109 6.79 1.62 -10.63
N ILE A 110 6.20 1.48 -9.46
CA ILE A 110 5.86 0.19 -8.85
C ILE A 110 4.39 0.20 -8.49
N THR A 111 3.66 -0.79 -8.99
CA THR A 111 2.25 -0.99 -8.67
C THR A 111 2.10 -2.26 -7.83
N ALA A 112 1.32 -2.15 -6.77
CA ALA A 112 0.98 -3.21 -5.84
C ALA A 112 -0.53 -3.33 -5.66
N TYR A 113 -0.97 -4.49 -5.18
CA TYR A 113 -2.28 -4.65 -4.59
C TYR A 113 -2.12 -5.08 -3.14
N ASP A 114 -2.55 -4.22 -2.23
CA ASP A 114 -2.53 -4.50 -0.79
C ASP A 114 -3.70 -5.44 -0.45
N ASN A 115 -3.36 -6.69 -0.17
CA ASN A 115 -4.35 -7.71 0.19
C ASN A 115 -5.08 -7.41 1.52
N LEU A 116 -4.45 -6.65 2.43
CA LEU A 116 -5.06 -6.26 3.70
C LEU A 116 -6.06 -5.11 3.48
N ARG A 117 -5.63 -4.04 2.83
CA ARG A 117 -6.44 -2.82 2.61
C ARG A 117 -7.39 -2.94 1.41
N LYS A 118 -7.23 -3.98 0.58
CA LYS A 118 -7.98 -4.20 -0.66
C LYS A 118 -7.90 -3.03 -1.63
N LYS A 119 -6.71 -2.47 -1.77
CA LYS A 119 -6.44 -1.30 -2.62
C LYS A 119 -5.26 -1.55 -3.54
N TYR A 120 -5.33 -0.92 -4.71
CA TYR A 120 -4.16 -0.71 -5.55
C TYR A 120 -3.36 0.46 -4.99
N VAL A 121 -2.05 0.32 -4.95
CA VAL A 121 -1.11 1.36 -4.56
C VAL A 121 -0.06 1.44 -5.66
N SER A 122 0.24 2.63 -6.13
CA SER A 122 1.29 2.85 -7.13
C SER A 122 2.18 4.00 -6.71
N THR A 123 3.46 3.86 -6.97
CA THR A 123 4.44 4.95 -6.85
C THR A 123 5.01 5.27 -8.23
N TRP A 124 5.42 6.51 -8.42
CA TRP A 124 6.06 6.98 -9.64
C TRP A 124 7.16 7.98 -9.33
N ILE A 125 8.29 7.80 -9.98
CA ILE A 125 9.41 8.75 -10.00
C ILE A 125 9.83 8.98 -11.45
N ASP A 126 10.23 10.20 -11.79
CA ASP A 126 10.59 10.55 -13.17
C ASP A 126 11.62 11.68 -13.25
N THR A 127 12.01 11.99 -14.48
CA THR A 127 13.02 13.00 -14.78
C THR A 127 12.53 14.46 -14.67
N MET A 128 11.22 14.69 -14.42
CA MET A 128 10.66 16.04 -14.30
C MET A 128 10.72 16.57 -12.87
N GLY A 129 11.05 15.72 -11.89
CA GLY A 129 11.09 16.11 -10.49
C GLY A 129 12.01 15.25 -9.64
N THR A 130 12.05 15.56 -8.35
CA THR A 130 12.81 14.80 -7.34
C THR A 130 11.90 14.19 -6.29
N GLY A 131 10.59 14.31 -6.44
CA GLY A 131 9.59 13.76 -5.53
C GLY A 131 9.16 12.36 -5.93
N ILE A 132 8.49 11.68 -4.99
CA ILE A 132 7.80 10.42 -5.24
C ILE A 132 6.30 10.70 -5.28
N PHE A 133 5.67 10.38 -6.39
CA PHE A 133 4.22 10.41 -6.48
C PHE A 133 3.66 9.08 -5.96
N THR A 134 2.62 9.15 -5.15
CA THR A 134 1.91 7.98 -4.64
C THR A 134 0.43 8.10 -4.96
N MET A 135 -0.13 7.05 -5.52
CA MET A 135 -1.54 6.95 -5.87
C MET A 135 -2.16 5.73 -5.20
N GLU A 136 -3.40 5.87 -4.73
CA GLU A 136 -4.18 4.77 -4.18
C GLU A 136 -5.57 4.74 -4.82
N GLY A 137 -6.11 3.55 -5.01
CA GLY A 137 -7.44 3.40 -5.56
C GLY A 137 -8.03 2.00 -5.37
N THR A 138 -9.33 1.91 -5.59
CA THR A 138 -10.06 0.64 -5.66
C THR A 138 -10.59 0.45 -7.07
N ALA A 139 -10.48 -0.75 -7.65
CA ALA A 139 -11.16 -1.04 -8.90
C ALA A 139 -12.67 -1.10 -8.65
N ARG A 140 -13.43 -0.27 -9.34
CA ARG A 140 -14.91 -0.25 -9.27
C ARG A 140 -15.56 -1.35 -10.10
N ALA A 141 -14.84 -1.86 -11.08
CA ALA A 141 -15.25 -2.98 -11.94
C ALA A 141 -14.00 -3.79 -12.32
N PRO A 142 -14.14 -5.08 -12.70
CA PRO A 142 -13.04 -5.75 -13.36
C PRO A 142 -12.66 -4.88 -14.55
N MET A 143 -11.38 -4.51 -14.66
CA MET A 143 -10.89 -3.88 -15.88
C MET A 143 -11.28 -4.82 -17.01
N ALA A 144 -12.22 -4.39 -17.86
CA ALA A 144 -12.62 -5.16 -19.01
C ALA A 144 -11.32 -5.44 -19.78
N ARG A 145 -10.99 -6.71 -19.97
CA ARG A 145 -9.87 -7.09 -20.83
C ARG A 145 -10.09 -6.37 -22.13
N PRO A 146 -9.12 -5.57 -22.62
CA PRO A 146 -9.22 -5.02 -23.96
C PRO A 146 -9.46 -6.21 -24.89
N SER A 147 -10.58 -6.26 -25.58
CA SER A 147 -11.06 -7.43 -26.31
C SER A 147 -10.21 -7.78 -27.52
N ARG A 148 -9.09 -7.11 -27.77
CA ARG A 148 -8.17 -7.41 -28.84
C ARG A 148 -6.80 -6.75 -28.65
N TRP A 149 -5.86 -7.45 -28.02
CA TRP A 149 -4.45 -7.06 -28.03
C TRP A 149 -3.69 -7.95 -29.01
N ARG A 150 -3.39 -7.42 -30.17
CA ARG A 150 -2.33 -7.89 -31.04
C ARG A 150 -1.38 -6.71 -31.24
N GLY A 151 -0.22 -6.75 -30.59
CA GLY A 151 0.79 -5.68 -30.69
C GLY A 151 0.45 -4.49 -29.77
N GLY A 152 1.17 -4.35 -28.66
CA GLY A 152 0.80 -3.53 -27.52
C GLY A 152 0.79 -2.02 -27.76
N THR A 153 -0.38 -1.42 -27.85
CA THR A 153 -0.56 0.02 -27.70
C THR A 153 -1.44 0.25 -26.46
N LEU A 154 -0.90 0.86 -25.42
CA LEU A 154 -1.66 1.30 -24.25
C LEU A 154 -2.26 2.68 -24.55
N ASN A 155 -3.58 2.77 -24.57
CA ASN A 155 -4.28 4.05 -24.59
C ASN A 155 -4.81 4.32 -23.19
N TRP A 156 -4.29 5.32 -22.52
CA TRP A 156 -4.85 5.85 -21.29
C TRP A 156 -5.89 6.91 -21.69
N THR A 157 -7.15 6.67 -21.39
CA THR A 157 -8.18 7.70 -21.41
C THR A 157 -8.47 8.04 -19.95
N GLU A 158 -8.19 9.27 -19.55
CA GLU A 158 -8.71 9.79 -18.30
C GLU A 158 -10.24 9.80 -18.41
N GLY A 159 -10.90 9.05 -17.54
CA GLY A 159 -12.35 9.13 -17.38
C GLY A 159 -12.69 10.43 -16.64
N THR A 160 -13.54 11.24 -17.24
CA THR A 160 -14.25 12.37 -16.63
C THR A 160 -15.09 11.96 -15.45
#